data_f4b14759fa5b286272ccb46c99bbc7ac
#
_entry.id   f4b14759fa5b286272ccb46c99bbc7ac
#
_cell.length_a   1.000
_cell.length_b   1.000
_cell.length_c   1.000
_cell.angle_alpha   90.00
_cell.angle_beta   90.00
_cell.angle_gamma   90.00
#
_symmetry.space_group_name_H-M   'P 1'
#
loop_
_entity.id
_entity.type
_entity.pdbx_description
1 polymer ?
#
loop_
_entity_poly.entity_id
_entity_poly.type
_entity_poly.pdbx_seq_one_letter_code
_entity_poly.pdbx_strand_id
1 'polypeptide(L)'
;MAEIETSTPMYPFSSGLVHGHTLYVSGHLGVDLETGKCPPDLETEARAMMDAFRRTIEAAGFLMDDLVTVTVFCTDLSAFRMFNTVYTQYFKQPYPARAFIGVDKLLLGTHFEIQGTAVRDAAWNKQSVPR
;
A
#
# COMPACT_ATOMS: atom_id res chain seq x y z
N MET A 1 -17.40 14.18 -1.99
CA MET A 1 -16.61 13.03 -1.57
C MET A 1 -15.84 12.48 -2.74
N ALA A 2 -14.59 12.18 -2.52
CA ALA A 2 -13.76 11.62 -3.58
C ALA A 2 -14.02 10.12 -3.70
N GLU A 3 -14.32 9.71 -4.89
CA GLU A 3 -14.44 8.30 -5.19
C GLU A 3 -13.34 7.94 -6.17
N ILE A 4 -12.53 6.95 -5.79
CA ILE A 4 -11.46 6.50 -6.64
C ILE A 4 -11.99 5.31 -7.42
N GLU A 5 -12.31 5.55 -8.67
CA GLU A 5 -12.84 4.51 -9.50
C GLU A 5 -11.94 4.22 -10.67
N THR A 6 -11.91 2.99 -11.05
CA THR A 6 -11.40 2.61 -12.35
C THR A 6 -12.53 2.71 -13.34
N SER A 7 -12.22 3.05 -14.56
CA SER A 7 -13.21 3.18 -15.63
C SER A 7 -13.91 1.86 -15.95
N THR A 8 -13.34 0.71 -15.55
CA THR A 8 -13.90 -0.60 -15.80
C THR A 8 -13.93 -1.39 -14.51
N PRO A 9 -15.09 -1.50 -13.86
CA PRO A 9 -15.18 -2.26 -12.61
C PRO A 9 -15.07 -3.75 -12.89
N MET A 10 -13.87 -4.29 -12.81
CA MET A 10 -13.62 -5.74 -12.93
C MET A 10 -13.77 -6.45 -11.60
N TYR A 11 -13.65 -5.73 -10.50
CA TYR A 11 -13.61 -6.31 -9.17
C TYR A 11 -14.70 -5.69 -8.29
N PRO A 12 -15.26 -6.46 -7.37
CA PRO A 12 -16.34 -5.97 -6.51
C PRO A 12 -15.81 -5.15 -5.33
N PHE A 13 -14.84 -4.25 -5.58
CA PHE A 13 -14.29 -3.37 -4.53
C PHE A 13 -13.65 -2.15 -5.17
N SER A 14 -13.57 -1.08 -4.39
CA SER A 14 -12.87 0.14 -4.77
C SER A 14 -11.40 0.02 -4.41
N SER A 15 -10.51 0.66 -5.15
CA SER A 15 -9.09 0.71 -4.80
C SER A 15 -8.87 1.49 -3.51
N GLY A 16 -9.69 2.49 -3.26
CA GLY A 16 -9.72 3.24 -2.01
C GLY A 16 -11.10 3.82 -1.78
N LEU A 17 -11.43 4.05 -0.53
CA LEU A 17 -12.73 4.60 -0.13
C LEU A 17 -12.52 5.67 0.91
N VAL A 18 -13.01 6.88 0.61
CA VAL A 18 -12.91 8.01 1.54
C VAL A 18 -14.17 8.10 2.38
N HIS A 19 -14.00 8.22 3.68
CA HIS A 19 -15.10 8.49 4.60
C HIS A 19 -14.62 9.55 5.59
N GLY A 20 -15.19 10.76 5.48
CA GLY A 20 -14.75 11.88 6.29
C GLY A 20 -13.29 12.23 5.97
N HIS A 21 -12.44 12.23 6.98
CA HIS A 21 -11.01 12.50 6.84
C HIS A 21 -10.17 11.23 6.68
N THR A 22 -10.82 10.08 6.48
CA THR A 22 -10.17 8.79 6.44
C THR A 22 -10.24 8.18 5.05
N LEU A 23 -9.11 7.67 4.58
CA LEU A 23 -9.02 6.88 3.35
C LEU A 23 -8.70 5.45 3.71
N TYR A 24 -9.56 4.53 3.30
CA TYR A 24 -9.33 3.10 3.41
C TYR A 24 -8.79 2.60 2.09
N VAL A 25 -7.59 2.06 2.07
CA VAL A 25 -6.92 1.62 0.85
C VAL A 25 -6.96 0.10 0.78
N SER A 26 -7.53 -0.42 -0.30
CA SER A 26 -7.62 -1.85 -0.54
C SER A 26 -6.23 -2.47 -0.73
N GLY A 27 -6.17 -3.79 -0.69
CA GLY A 27 -4.94 -4.51 -0.99
C GLY A 27 -4.45 -4.21 -2.39
N HIS A 28 -3.17 -3.86 -2.52
CA HIS A 28 -2.52 -3.56 -3.78
C HIS A 28 -1.41 -4.56 -4.03
N LEU A 29 -1.29 -5.00 -5.26
CA LEU A 29 -0.27 -5.93 -5.72
C LEU A 29 0.72 -5.20 -6.63
N GLY A 30 1.91 -5.78 -6.77
CA GLY A 30 2.94 -5.22 -7.64
C GLY A 30 2.98 -5.89 -8.99
N VAL A 31 1.85 -5.90 -9.71
CA VAL A 31 1.84 -6.44 -11.07
C VAL A 31 2.29 -5.38 -12.07
N ASP A 32 2.86 -5.85 -13.17
CA ASP A 32 3.23 -5.00 -14.28
C ASP A 32 1.94 -4.47 -14.94
N LEU A 33 1.88 -3.14 -15.13
CA LEU A 33 0.67 -2.52 -15.66
C LEU A 33 0.38 -2.89 -17.11
N GLU A 34 1.42 -3.20 -17.89
CA GLU A 34 1.24 -3.54 -19.30
C GLU A 34 0.84 -4.99 -19.49
N THR A 35 1.45 -5.90 -18.73
CA THR A 35 1.23 -7.34 -18.89
C THR A 35 0.22 -7.91 -17.91
N GLY A 36 -0.03 -7.22 -16.80
CA GLY A 36 -0.85 -7.73 -15.71
C GLY A 36 -0.19 -8.87 -14.94
N LYS A 37 1.12 -9.05 -15.10
CA LYS A 37 1.86 -10.16 -14.52
C LYS A 37 2.82 -9.68 -13.44
N CYS A 38 3.14 -10.60 -12.53
CA CYS A 38 4.13 -10.38 -11.49
C CYS A 38 5.51 -10.18 -12.13
N PRO A 39 6.25 -9.11 -11.75
CA PRO A 39 7.62 -8.94 -12.23
C PRO A 39 8.53 -10.11 -11.82
N PRO A 40 9.62 -10.35 -12.56
CA PRO A 40 10.46 -11.53 -12.29
C PRO A 40 11.29 -11.41 -11.02
N ASP A 41 11.58 -10.20 -10.52
CA ASP A 41 12.38 -10.06 -9.31
C ASP A 41 11.59 -9.35 -8.20
N LEU A 42 11.93 -9.68 -6.95
CA LEU A 42 11.18 -9.24 -5.78
C LEU A 42 11.29 -7.73 -5.57
N GLU A 43 12.43 -7.13 -5.85
CA GLU A 43 12.60 -5.69 -5.66
C GLU A 43 11.73 -4.90 -6.63
N THR A 44 11.69 -5.31 -7.89
CA THR A 44 10.84 -4.68 -8.91
C THR A 44 9.38 -4.83 -8.53
N GLU A 45 8.98 -6.00 -8.05
CA GLU A 45 7.61 -6.22 -7.59
C GLU A 45 7.27 -5.30 -6.41
N ALA A 46 8.14 -5.20 -5.43
CA ALA A 46 7.92 -4.35 -4.26
C ALA A 46 7.75 -2.88 -4.67
N ARG A 47 8.59 -2.39 -5.58
CA ARG A 47 8.49 -1.02 -6.09
C ARG A 47 7.21 -0.80 -6.87
N ALA A 48 6.84 -1.72 -7.73
CA ALA A 48 5.59 -1.62 -8.50
C ALA A 48 4.38 -1.57 -7.57
N MET A 49 4.39 -2.37 -6.52
CA MET A 49 3.32 -2.38 -5.52
C MET A 49 3.24 -1.05 -4.77
N MET A 50 4.39 -0.55 -4.28
CA MET A 50 4.42 0.72 -3.55
C MET A 50 4.00 1.88 -4.45
N ASP A 51 4.39 1.86 -5.72
CA ASP A 51 3.98 2.89 -6.68
C ASP A 51 2.47 2.84 -6.94
N ALA A 52 1.89 1.65 -7.09
CA ALA A 52 0.45 1.50 -7.27
C ALA A 52 -0.32 1.98 -6.03
N PHE A 53 0.16 1.63 -4.86
CA PHE A 53 -0.41 2.03 -3.58
C PHE A 53 -0.39 3.57 -3.45
N ARG A 54 0.73 4.19 -3.76
CA ARG A 54 0.88 5.65 -3.73
C ARG A 54 -0.06 6.34 -4.72
N ARG A 55 -0.20 5.79 -5.93
CA ARG A 55 -1.10 6.39 -6.93
C ARG A 55 -2.54 6.44 -6.43
N THR A 56 -3.02 5.37 -5.81
CA THR A 56 -4.37 5.35 -5.24
C THR A 56 -4.51 6.39 -4.14
N ILE A 57 -3.53 6.47 -3.24
CA ILE A 57 -3.56 7.43 -2.12
C ILE A 57 -3.57 8.86 -2.64
N GLU A 58 -2.70 9.19 -3.59
CA GLU A 58 -2.61 10.54 -4.14
C GLU A 58 -3.83 10.91 -4.98
N ALA A 59 -4.39 9.95 -5.70
CA ALA A 59 -5.63 10.17 -6.44
C ALA A 59 -6.80 10.54 -5.54
N ALA A 60 -6.77 10.09 -4.29
CA ALA A 60 -7.79 10.42 -3.30
C ALA A 60 -7.55 11.77 -2.61
N GLY A 61 -6.45 12.46 -2.93
CA GLY A 61 -6.09 13.72 -2.29
C GLY A 61 -5.35 13.55 -0.97
N PHE A 62 -4.83 12.37 -0.70
CA PHE A 62 -4.03 12.08 0.48
C PHE A 62 -2.56 11.93 0.08
N LEU A 63 -1.68 11.93 1.06
CA LEU A 63 -0.26 11.70 0.89
C LEU A 63 0.16 10.40 1.56
N MET A 64 1.27 9.81 1.13
CA MET A 64 1.83 8.64 1.80
C MET A 64 2.03 8.89 3.29
N ASP A 65 2.45 10.11 3.65
CA ASP A 65 2.68 10.48 5.05
C ASP A 65 1.38 10.58 5.87
N ASP A 66 0.22 10.54 5.23
CA ASP A 66 -1.06 10.49 5.94
C ASP A 66 -1.42 9.07 6.41
N LEU A 67 -0.70 8.06 5.96
CA LEU A 67 -0.93 6.68 6.39
C LEU A 67 -0.68 6.55 7.88
N VAL A 68 -1.64 5.96 8.59
CA VAL A 68 -1.54 5.72 10.02
C VAL A 68 -1.26 4.25 10.33
N THR A 69 -1.76 3.34 9.50
CA THR A 69 -1.51 1.92 9.66
C THR A 69 -1.40 1.25 8.29
N VAL A 70 -0.55 0.25 8.22
CA VAL A 70 -0.26 -0.51 7.00
C VAL A 70 -0.14 -1.98 7.38
N THR A 71 -0.65 -2.86 6.53
CA THR A 71 -0.39 -4.29 6.63
C THR A 71 0.26 -4.75 5.34
N VAL A 72 1.39 -5.42 5.46
CA VAL A 72 2.07 -6.04 4.32
C VAL A 72 1.96 -7.55 4.47
N PHE A 73 1.51 -8.20 3.42
CA PHE A 73 1.46 -9.66 3.32
C PHE A 73 2.59 -10.12 2.42
N CYS A 74 3.27 -11.18 2.80
CA CYS A 74 4.43 -11.66 2.08
C CYS A 74 4.46 -13.19 2.07
N THR A 75 4.76 -13.78 0.92
CA THR A 75 4.86 -15.24 0.81
C THR A 75 6.22 -15.78 1.22
N ASP A 76 7.23 -14.92 1.37
CA ASP A 76 8.58 -15.32 1.74
C ASP A 76 9.18 -14.31 2.72
N LEU A 77 9.14 -14.63 4.01
CA LEU A 77 9.59 -13.73 5.05
C LEU A 77 11.10 -13.44 5.00
N SER A 78 11.88 -14.23 4.26
CA SER A 78 13.29 -13.93 4.07
C SER A 78 13.52 -12.64 3.26
N ALA A 79 12.50 -12.16 2.57
CA ALA A 79 12.54 -10.90 1.82
C ALA A 79 12.36 -9.65 2.69
N PHE A 80 12.18 -9.81 4.01
CA PHE A 80 11.86 -8.72 4.92
C PHE A 80 12.84 -7.54 4.85
N ARG A 81 14.13 -7.82 4.87
CA ARG A 81 15.15 -6.74 4.86
C ARG A 81 15.16 -5.99 3.53
N MET A 82 15.12 -6.72 2.42
CA MET A 82 15.07 -6.09 1.10
C MET A 82 13.81 -5.25 0.97
N PHE A 83 12.67 -5.81 1.40
CA PHE A 83 11.41 -5.09 1.35
C PHE A 83 11.49 -3.78 2.13
N ASN A 84 12.03 -3.80 3.34
CA ASN A 84 12.17 -2.60 4.15
C ASN A 84 13.02 -1.52 3.47
N THR A 85 14.06 -1.90 2.74
CA THR A 85 14.89 -0.96 2.00
C THR A 85 14.07 -0.21 0.95
N VAL A 86 13.19 -0.91 0.25
CA VAL A 86 12.27 -0.29 -0.71
C VAL A 86 11.23 0.56 0.01
N TYR A 87 10.59 -0.01 1.02
CA TYR A 87 9.48 0.59 1.76
C TYR A 87 9.85 1.96 2.34
N THR A 88 11.02 2.05 2.99
CA THR A 88 11.44 3.30 3.64
C THR A 88 11.64 4.44 2.67
N GLN A 89 11.84 4.17 1.39
CA GLN A 89 12.01 5.22 0.38
C GLN A 89 10.72 5.96 0.07
N TYR A 90 9.58 5.45 0.52
CA TYR A 90 8.26 6.02 0.24
C TYR A 90 7.72 6.89 1.38
N PHE A 91 8.43 6.99 2.49
CA PHE A 91 7.94 7.68 3.68
C PHE A 91 8.97 8.62 4.27
N LYS A 92 8.47 9.69 4.87
CA LYS A 92 9.20 10.47 5.86
C LYS A 92 8.82 9.95 7.24
N GLN A 93 9.75 10.02 8.19
CA GLN A 93 9.42 9.69 9.57
C GLN A 93 8.49 10.74 10.18
N PRO A 94 7.58 10.33 11.07
CA PRO A 94 7.44 8.97 11.61
C PRO A 94 6.75 8.03 10.64
N TYR A 95 7.19 6.77 10.63
CA TYR A 95 6.57 5.74 9.81
C TYR A 95 5.19 5.38 10.34
N PRO A 96 4.26 4.92 9.47
CA PRO A 96 2.99 4.38 9.95
C PRO A 96 3.21 3.13 10.81
N ALA A 97 2.24 2.84 11.68
CA ALA A 97 2.20 1.55 12.36
C ALA A 97 2.06 0.45 11.30
N ARG A 98 2.73 -0.69 11.49
CA ARG A 98 2.75 -1.72 10.47
C ARG A 98 2.77 -3.12 11.06
N ALA A 99 2.03 -4.04 10.41
CA ALA A 99 2.23 -5.47 10.56
C ALA A 99 2.82 -6.02 9.26
N PHE A 100 3.72 -7.00 9.37
CA PHE A 100 4.33 -7.69 8.24
C PHE A 100 4.03 -9.18 8.45
N ILE A 101 3.20 -9.76 7.59
CA ILE A 101 2.56 -11.05 7.82
C ILE A 101 2.92 -12.02 6.72
N GLY A 102 3.40 -13.22 7.13
CA GLY A 102 3.63 -14.30 6.19
C GLY A 102 2.34 -14.99 5.81
N VAL A 103 2.16 -15.26 4.52
CA VAL A 103 1.00 -15.98 3.98
C VAL A 103 1.49 -17.05 3.02
N ASP A 104 0.64 -18.05 2.78
CA ASP A 104 1.00 -19.13 1.87
C ASP A 104 1.08 -18.67 0.42
N LYS A 105 0.05 -17.96 -0.05
CA LYS A 105 -0.07 -17.55 -1.45
C LYS A 105 -0.78 -16.21 -1.55
N LEU A 106 -0.49 -15.49 -2.62
CA LEU A 106 -1.19 -14.28 -3.01
C LEU A 106 -1.66 -14.40 -4.46
N LEU A 107 -2.61 -13.56 -4.84
CA LEU A 107 -3.17 -13.57 -6.18
C LEU A 107 -2.10 -13.34 -7.24
N LEU A 108 -2.29 -13.91 -8.42
CA LEU A 108 -1.46 -13.72 -9.62
C LEU A 108 0.00 -14.10 -9.40
N GLY A 109 0.27 -15.01 -8.46
CA GLY A 109 1.64 -15.44 -8.18
C GLY A 109 2.52 -14.37 -7.56
N THR A 110 1.91 -13.29 -7.03
CA THR A 110 2.66 -12.21 -6.40
C THR A 110 3.22 -12.65 -5.05
N HIS A 111 4.23 -11.93 -4.58
CA HIS A 111 4.92 -12.23 -3.32
C HIS A 111 4.62 -11.22 -2.23
N PHE A 112 4.06 -10.07 -2.60
CA PHE A 112 3.73 -8.99 -1.67
C PHE A 112 2.34 -8.45 -1.96
N GLU A 113 1.66 -8.04 -0.88
CA GLU A 113 0.43 -7.26 -0.96
C GLU A 113 0.45 -6.24 0.17
N ILE A 114 -0.09 -5.05 -0.08
CA ILE A 114 -0.15 -3.99 0.93
C ILE A 114 -1.54 -3.40 0.99
N GLN A 115 -2.01 -3.12 2.21
CA GLN A 115 -3.22 -2.35 2.45
C GLN A 115 -2.96 -1.38 3.57
N GLY A 116 -3.80 -0.36 3.70
CA GLY A 116 -3.59 0.61 4.76
C GLY A 116 -4.75 1.57 4.94
N THR A 117 -4.60 2.42 5.95
CA THR A 117 -5.58 3.46 6.28
C THR A 117 -4.82 4.77 6.45
N ALA A 118 -5.31 5.82 5.79
CA ALA A 118 -4.75 7.15 5.89
C ALA A 118 -5.76 8.10 6.50
N VAL A 119 -5.27 9.07 7.28
CA VAL A 119 -6.12 10.10 7.88
C VAL A 119 -5.50 11.45 7.56
N ARG A 120 -6.32 12.37 7.07
CA ARG A 120 -5.89 13.73 6.75
C ARG A 120 -6.81 14.71 7.44
N ASP A 121 -6.34 15.24 8.56
CA ASP A 121 -7.05 16.22 9.36
C ASP A 121 -6.06 17.32 9.76
N ALA A 122 -6.30 18.55 9.33
CA ALA A 122 -5.40 19.67 9.57
C ALA A 122 -5.18 19.95 11.05
N ALA A 123 -6.13 19.54 11.90
CA ALA A 123 -6.05 19.76 13.36
C ALA A 123 -5.27 18.64 14.07
N TRP A 124 -4.83 17.61 13.35
CA TRP A 124 -4.22 16.43 13.96
C TRP A 124 -2.73 16.34 13.66
N ASN A 125 -1.94 16.03 14.68
CA ASN A 125 -0.51 15.80 14.55
C ASN A 125 -0.18 14.36 14.89
N LYS A 126 0.67 13.74 14.06
CA LYS A 126 1.18 12.41 14.34
C LYS A 126 2.11 12.43 15.54
N GLN A 127 1.97 11.45 16.40
CA GLN A 127 2.91 11.19 17.48
C GLN A 127 3.38 9.76 17.39
N SER A 128 4.68 9.57 17.21
CA SER A 128 5.26 8.23 17.15
C SER A 128 5.49 7.69 18.56
N VAL A 129 5.14 6.42 18.74
CA VAL A 129 5.55 5.66 19.93
C VAL A 129 6.65 4.74 19.43
N PRO A 130 7.93 4.96 19.83
CA PRO A 130 9.03 4.14 19.33
C PRO A 130 8.95 2.72 19.85
N ARG A 131 9.54 1.81 19.08
CA ARG A 131 9.62 0.41 19.49
C ARG A 131 10.55 0.23 20.67
#